data_5630aa81edc0f4ba2c1a173e0cc87f52
#
_entry.id   5630aa81edc0f4ba2c1a173e0cc87f52
#
_cell.length_a   1.000
_cell.length_b   1.000
_cell.length_c   1.000
_cell.angle_alpha   90.00
_cell.angle_beta   90.00
_cell.angle_gamma   90.00
#
_symmetry.space_group_name_H-M   'P 1'
#
loop_
_entity.id
_entity.type
_entity.pdbx_description
1 polymer ?
#
loop_
_entity_poly.entity_id
_entity_poly.type
_entity_poly.pdbx_seq_one_letter_code
_entity_poly.pdbx_strand_id
1 'polypeptide(L)'
;MIIYQNLTKFISATIPFIIKKLILLSFLFIFACSKDDSLNEEIGQTIVITLDNVSSILGTNEVWTEENINLSFVNTASEDCGSGNSTFGVEPTFVWLYPSRLSVDLQSIQGIQRIEVDVNDWCNTDCTQAFLIDNSGMAIHNVGNTRIQSTETLIIENSSEASLSELAISSCEGQIHEVRIYTYN
;
A
#
# COMPACT_ATOMS: atom_id res chain seq x y z
N MET A 1 0.08 -0.60 -78.38
CA MET A 1 1.41 -0.72 -77.68
C MET A 1 1.78 0.51 -76.84
N ILE A 2 1.12 1.65 -76.98
CA ILE A 2 1.43 2.89 -76.25
C ILE A 2 0.82 2.92 -74.84
N ILE A 3 -0.28 2.24 -74.59
CA ILE A 3 -1.00 2.27 -73.31
C ILE A 3 -0.26 1.53 -72.20
N TYR A 4 0.45 0.46 -72.53
CA TYR A 4 1.22 -0.33 -71.54
C TYR A 4 2.47 0.40 -71.02
N GLN A 5 3.11 1.23 -71.80
CA GLN A 5 4.32 1.96 -71.38
C GLN A 5 3.99 3.13 -70.42
N ASN A 6 2.80 3.68 -70.46
CA ASN A 6 2.39 4.74 -69.54
C ASN A 6 1.93 4.17 -68.18
N LEU A 7 1.37 2.96 -68.14
CA LEU A 7 0.94 2.32 -66.90
C LEU A 7 2.13 1.91 -66.02
N THR A 8 3.17 1.38 -66.64
CA THR A 8 4.39 0.97 -65.93
C THR A 8 5.19 2.16 -65.36
N LYS A 9 5.20 3.29 -66.07
CA LYS A 9 5.85 4.52 -65.54
C LYS A 9 5.04 5.12 -64.38
N PHE A 10 3.72 5.05 -64.40
CA PHE A 10 2.87 5.55 -63.34
C PHE A 10 3.01 4.71 -62.05
N ILE A 11 3.07 3.38 -62.18
CA ILE A 11 3.26 2.46 -61.05
C ILE A 11 4.68 2.62 -60.46
N SER A 12 5.69 2.81 -61.27
CA SER A 12 7.07 2.94 -60.81
C SER A 12 7.35 4.26 -60.05
N ALA A 13 6.58 5.31 -60.35
CA ALA A 13 6.76 6.63 -59.69
C ALA A 13 5.93 6.80 -58.39
N THR A 14 4.75 6.16 -58.31
CA THR A 14 3.83 6.32 -57.18
C THR A 14 4.10 5.35 -56.05
N ILE A 15 4.54 4.14 -56.34
CA ILE A 15 4.83 3.13 -55.28
C ILE A 15 5.89 3.59 -54.28
N PRO A 16 7.06 4.14 -54.67
CA PRO A 16 8.07 4.58 -53.70
C PRO A 16 7.58 5.76 -52.84
N PHE A 17 6.67 6.57 -53.35
CA PHE A 17 6.11 7.70 -52.58
C PHE A 17 5.10 7.23 -51.52
N ILE A 18 4.28 6.25 -51.84
CA ILE A 18 3.31 5.62 -50.91
C ILE A 18 4.06 4.84 -49.83
N ILE A 19 5.09 4.08 -50.19
CA ILE A 19 5.91 3.31 -49.24
C ILE A 19 6.64 4.27 -48.29
N LYS A 20 7.22 5.38 -48.75
CA LYS A 20 7.84 6.37 -47.90
C LYS A 20 6.84 7.03 -46.92
N LYS A 21 5.61 7.31 -47.34
CA LYS A 21 4.57 7.84 -46.44
C LYS A 21 4.11 6.79 -45.43
N LEU A 22 3.98 5.53 -45.81
CA LEU A 22 3.64 4.46 -44.89
C LEU A 22 4.71 4.20 -43.84
N ILE A 23 5.99 4.23 -44.23
CA ILE A 23 7.10 4.13 -43.28
C ILE A 23 7.12 5.31 -42.32
N LEU A 24 6.88 6.53 -42.81
CA LEU A 24 6.80 7.73 -41.96
C LEU A 24 5.63 7.66 -40.97
N LEU A 25 4.48 7.11 -41.41
CA LEU A 25 3.31 6.93 -40.57
C LEU A 25 3.55 5.84 -39.49
N SER A 26 4.24 4.74 -39.84
CA SER A 26 4.58 3.70 -38.87
C SER A 26 5.58 4.18 -37.80
N PHE A 27 6.52 5.07 -38.14
CA PHE A 27 7.38 5.70 -37.17
C PHE A 27 6.62 6.64 -36.20
N LEU A 28 5.59 7.33 -36.67
CA LEU A 28 4.73 8.13 -35.80
C LEU A 28 3.93 7.28 -34.78
N PHE A 29 3.51 6.08 -35.16
CA PHE A 29 2.83 5.16 -34.23
C PHE A 29 3.78 4.53 -33.19
N ILE A 30 5.05 4.36 -33.50
CA ILE A 30 6.04 3.82 -32.55
C ILE A 30 6.38 4.86 -31.47
N PHE A 31 6.36 6.15 -31.79
CA PHE A 31 6.56 7.22 -30.80
C PHE A 31 5.29 7.59 -30.01
N ALA A 32 4.09 7.23 -30.49
CA ALA A 32 2.84 7.50 -29.81
C ALA A 32 2.47 6.41 -28.76
N CYS A 33 3.20 5.30 -28.70
CA CYS A 33 2.91 4.18 -27.82
C CYS A 33 3.92 3.99 -26.69
N SER A 34 4.74 5.01 -26.38
CA SER A 34 5.63 5.01 -25.22
C SER A 34 5.39 6.21 -24.31
N LYS A 35 4.13 6.44 -23.99
CA LYS A 35 3.76 6.95 -22.70
C LYS A 35 3.22 5.76 -21.92
N ASP A 36 4.10 4.90 -21.46
CA ASP A 36 3.95 4.35 -20.14
C ASP A 36 4.01 5.57 -19.21
N ASP A 37 2.87 6.16 -18.97
CA ASP A 37 2.65 6.87 -17.73
C ASP A 37 2.62 5.80 -16.62
N SER A 38 3.72 5.05 -16.45
CA SER A 38 4.14 4.66 -15.14
C SER A 38 4.41 6.01 -14.47
N LEU A 39 3.44 6.50 -13.74
CA LEU A 39 3.67 7.40 -12.64
C LEU A 39 4.75 6.69 -11.81
N ASN A 40 6.02 6.98 -12.09
CA ASN A 40 7.06 6.89 -11.10
C ASN A 40 6.65 7.97 -10.10
N GLU A 41 5.67 7.65 -9.26
CA GLU A 41 5.48 8.36 -8.02
C GLU A 41 6.81 8.24 -7.31
N GLU A 42 7.51 9.35 -7.23
CA GLU A 42 8.83 9.40 -6.62
C GLU A 42 8.59 9.18 -5.12
N ILE A 43 8.71 7.91 -4.71
CA ILE A 43 8.63 7.52 -3.30
C ILE A 43 9.72 8.32 -2.60
N GLY A 44 9.32 9.22 -1.72
CA GLY A 44 10.24 10.11 -1.04
C GLY A 44 11.04 9.37 0.00
N GLN A 45 10.41 8.98 1.05
CA GLN A 45 10.99 8.25 2.16
C GLN A 45 10.15 7.02 2.49
N THR A 46 10.82 5.93 2.86
CA THR A 46 10.18 4.77 3.49
C THR A 46 10.61 4.72 4.95
N ILE A 47 9.64 4.72 5.86
CA ILE A 47 9.85 4.51 7.30
C ILE A 47 9.46 3.06 7.58
N VAL A 48 10.35 2.31 8.24
CA VAL A 48 10.14 0.90 8.56
C VAL A 48 10.12 0.73 10.06
N ILE A 49 9.01 0.26 10.60
CA ILE A 49 8.80 -0.06 12.02
C ILE A 49 8.83 -1.58 12.13
N THR A 50 9.90 -2.11 12.70
CA THR A 50 10.16 -3.56 12.79
C THR A 50 9.56 -4.20 14.03
N LEU A 51 9.11 -3.39 14.98
CA LEU A 51 8.57 -3.81 16.28
C LEU A 51 9.60 -4.57 17.16
N ASP A 52 10.90 -4.47 16.83
CA ASP A 52 11.98 -5.16 17.54
C ASP A 52 12.33 -4.51 18.90
N ASN A 53 11.96 -3.24 19.05
CA ASN A 53 12.30 -2.44 20.24
C ASN A 53 11.18 -2.41 21.28
N VAL A 54 10.11 -3.16 21.06
CA VAL A 54 8.98 -3.20 21.99
C VAL A 54 9.40 -3.95 23.25
N SER A 55 9.23 -3.31 24.39
CA SER A 55 9.47 -3.97 25.68
C SER A 55 8.35 -4.94 26.02
N SER A 56 8.69 -6.18 26.38
CA SER A 56 7.74 -7.18 26.88
C SER A 56 7.03 -6.76 28.19
N ILE A 57 7.40 -5.64 28.77
CA ILE A 57 6.88 -5.14 30.06
C ILE A 57 5.86 -4.01 29.84
N LEU A 58 5.60 -3.60 28.60
CA LEU A 58 4.63 -2.53 28.31
C LEU A 58 3.22 -2.94 28.73
N GLY A 59 2.57 -2.04 29.46
CA GLY A 59 1.16 -2.13 29.78
C GLY A 59 0.28 -1.54 28.69
N THR A 60 -1.02 -1.72 28.84
CA THR A 60 -2.02 -1.07 27.98
C THR A 60 -1.89 0.45 28.07
N ASN A 61 -1.93 1.14 26.94
CA ASN A 61 -1.76 2.60 26.78
C ASN A 61 -0.38 3.13 27.16
N GLU A 62 0.59 2.29 27.44
CA GLU A 62 1.96 2.73 27.53
C GLU A 62 2.52 2.98 26.12
N VAL A 63 3.31 4.04 26.01
CA VAL A 63 3.85 4.50 24.71
C VAL A 63 5.31 4.12 24.63
N TRP A 64 5.70 3.52 23.51
CA TRP A 64 7.12 3.42 23.13
C TRP A 64 7.36 4.16 21.81
N THR A 65 8.60 4.37 21.47
CA THR A 65 8.95 5.11 20.25
C THR A 65 9.92 4.29 19.41
N GLU A 66 9.58 4.15 18.13
CA GLU A 66 10.42 3.54 17.12
C GLU A 66 10.44 4.45 15.89
N GLU A 67 11.61 4.68 15.28
CA GLU A 67 11.79 5.61 14.15
C GLU A 67 11.20 7.02 14.41
N ASN A 68 11.23 7.49 15.66
CA ASN A 68 10.60 8.73 16.13
C ASN A 68 9.05 8.76 16.02
N ILE A 69 8.43 7.61 15.91
CA ILE A 69 6.97 7.42 15.86
C ILE A 69 6.54 6.80 17.19
N ASN A 70 5.49 7.35 17.77
CA ASN A 70 4.90 6.81 19.00
C ASN A 70 3.95 5.67 18.66
N LEU A 71 4.08 4.59 19.41
CA LEU A 71 3.25 3.41 19.30
C LEU A 71 2.68 3.07 20.69
N SER A 72 1.49 2.46 20.71
CA SER A 72 0.88 1.98 21.95
C SER A 72 -0.07 0.82 21.70
N PHE A 73 -0.30 0.00 22.72
CA PHE A 73 -1.36 -1.00 22.70
C PHE A 73 -2.60 -0.48 23.40
N VAL A 74 -3.74 -0.69 22.77
CA VAL A 74 -5.05 -0.30 23.30
C VAL A 74 -5.91 -1.54 23.41
N ASN A 75 -6.50 -1.77 24.58
CA ASN A 75 -7.52 -2.81 24.74
C ASN A 75 -8.78 -2.42 23.96
N THR A 76 -9.15 -3.26 23.03
CA THR A 76 -10.44 -3.14 22.37
C THR A 76 -11.34 -4.24 22.89
N ALA A 77 -12.37 -3.87 23.65
CA ALA A 77 -13.46 -4.80 23.90
C ALA A 77 -14.24 -4.94 22.59
N SER A 78 -13.83 -5.86 21.73
CA SER A 78 -14.50 -6.15 20.48
C SER A 78 -15.59 -7.16 20.73
N GLU A 79 -16.84 -6.77 20.48
CA GLU A 79 -17.98 -7.71 20.47
C GLU A 79 -17.75 -8.82 19.43
N ASP A 80 -16.95 -8.55 18.41
CA ASP A 80 -16.67 -9.45 17.30
C ASP A 80 -15.63 -10.55 17.64
N CYS A 81 -14.79 -10.33 18.65
CA CYS A 81 -13.74 -11.27 19.05
C CYS A 81 -14.15 -12.25 20.17
N GLY A 82 -15.40 -12.24 20.61
CA GLY A 82 -15.87 -13.01 21.75
C GLY A 82 -15.47 -12.41 23.11
N SER A 83 -15.85 -13.07 24.20
CA SER A 83 -15.70 -12.57 25.57
C SER A 83 -14.31 -12.81 26.19
N GLY A 84 -13.24 -12.82 25.42
CA GLY A 84 -11.88 -12.96 25.90
C GLY A 84 -11.36 -11.70 26.60
N ASN A 85 -10.44 -11.84 27.55
CA ASN A 85 -9.70 -10.72 28.09
C ASN A 85 -8.79 -10.16 26.99
N SER A 86 -8.90 -8.85 26.72
CA SER A 86 -7.97 -8.18 25.81
C SER A 86 -6.55 -8.30 26.33
N THR A 87 -5.67 -8.78 25.49
CA THR A 87 -4.26 -8.91 25.79
C THR A 87 -3.42 -8.70 24.53
N PHE A 88 -2.15 -8.48 24.72
CA PHE A 88 -1.16 -8.47 23.67
C PHE A 88 0.11 -9.14 24.20
N GLY A 89 0.95 -9.59 23.29
CA GLY A 89 2.24 -10.17 23.60
C GLY A 89 3.30 -9.59 22.69
N VAL A 90 4.53 -9.56 23.18
CA VAL A 90 5.69 -9.10 22.42
C VAL A 90 6.70 -10.22 22.32
N GLU A 91 7.07 -10.52 21.09
CA GLU A 91 8.10 -11.49 20.73
C GLU A 91 9.23 -10.76 19.98
N PRO A 92 10.41 -11.35 19.82
CA PRO A 92 11.54 -10.66 19.20
C PRO A 92 11.31 -10.14 17.78
N THR A 93 10.34 -10.68 17.03
CA THR A 93 10.13 -10.37 15.61
C THR A 93 8.68 -10.05 15.25
N PHE A 94 7.79 -10.00 16.24
CA PHE A 94 6.39 -9.65 16.03
C PHE A 94 5.69 -9.31 17.35
N VAL A 95 4.54 -8.69 17.25
CA VAL A 95 3.63 -8.50 18.37
C VAL A 95 2.34 -9.30 18.15
N TRP A 96 1.83 -9.91 19.22
CA TRP A 96 0.52 -10.58 19.23
C TRP A 96 -0.57 -9.59 19.65
N LEU A 97 -1.68 -9.62 18.94
CA LEU A 97 -2.93 -8.94 19.34
C LEU A 97 -4.02 -9.96 19.64
N TYR A 98 -4.66 -9.85 20.84
CA TYR A 98 -5.71 -10.77 21.29
C TYR A 98 -6.67 -10.14 22.31
N PRO A 99 -7.89 -9.89 22.01
CA PRO A 99 -8.35 -8.88 21.09
C PRO A 99 -7.81 -7.52 21.54
N SER A 100 -7.00 -6.94 20.74
CA SER A 100 -6.34 -5.67 21.05
C SER A 100 -6.01 -4.90 19.78
N ARG A 101 -5.53 -3.68 19.95
CA ARG A 101 -5.16 -2.79 18.86
C ARG A 101 -3.76 -2.26 19.07
N LEU A 102 -2.95 -2.30 18.04
CA LEU A 102 -1.74 -1.51 17.92
C LEU A 102 -2.11 -0.16 17.31
N SER A 103 -1.74 0.90 17.99
CA SER A 103 -1.91 2.29 17.55
C SER A 103 -0.54 2.86 17.17
N VAL A 104 -0.42 3.42 15.97
CA VAL A 104 0.78 4.07 15.43
C VAL A 104 0.43 5.53 15.18
N ASP A 105 1.12 6.45 15.86
CA ASP A 105 0.90 7.90 15.73
C ASP A 105 1.48 8.40 14.40
N LEU A 106 0.62 8.93 13.53
CA LEU A 106 0.98 9.44 12.21
C LEU A 106 1.06 10.97 12.15
N GLN A 107 0.75 11.70 13.23
CA GLN A 107 0.62 13.17 13.21
C GLN A 107 1.89 13.90 12.78
N SER A 108 3.06 13.33 13.06
CA SER A 108 4.36 13.92 12.71
C SER A 108 4.79 13.64 11.25
N ILE A 109 4.10 12.74 10.53
CA ILE A 109 4.49 12.29 9.20
C ILE A 109 3.66 13.03 8.15
N GLN A 110 4.35 13.68 7.23
CA GLN A 110 3.72 14.42 6.12
C GLN A 110 3.78 13.61 4.83
N GLY A 111 2.79 13.81 3.97
CA GLY A 111 2.82 13.25 2.61
C GLY A 111 2.71 11.71 2.57
N ILE A 112 2.02 11.08 3.53
CA ILE A 112 1.83 9.63 3.51
C ILE A 112 1.03 9.25 2.26
N GLN A 113 1.62 8.40 1.44
CA GLN A 113 1.06 7.89 0.20
C GLN A 113 0.43 6.51 0.39
N ARG A 114 1.18 5.63 1.04
CA ARG A 114 0.83 4.23 1.23
C ARG A 114 1.36 3.73 2.56
N ILE A 115 0.62 2.82 3.17
CA ILE A 115 1.08 2.06 4.33
C ILE A 115 0.91 0.57 4.04
N GLU A 116 1.92 -0.20 4.39
CA GLU A 116 1.91 -1.65 4.32
C GLU A 116 2.08 -2.22 5.73
N VAL A 117 1.31 -3.25 6.06
CA VAL A 117 1.37 -3.95 7.35
C VAL A 117 1.49 -5.43 7.10
N ASP A 118 2.60 -6.03 7.52
CA ASP A 118 2.79 -7.47 7.44
C ASP A 118 2.14 -8.14 8.65
N VAL A 119 1.14 -8.96 8.38
CA VAL A 119 0.33 -9.64 9.39
C VAL A 119 0.34 -11.14 9.18
N ASN A 120 0.11 -11.88 10.27
CA ASN A 120 -0.21 -13.30 10.22
C ASN A 120 -1.44 -13.52 11.10
N ASP A 121 -2.57 -13.81 10.47
CA ASP A 121 -3.84 -14.01 11.15
C ASP A 121 -4.04 -15.49 11.50
N TRP A 122 -4.41 -15.76 12.75
CA TRP A 122 -4.67 -17.10 13.26
C TRP A 122 -6.15 -17.40 13.45
N CYS A 123 -7.00 -16.40 13.27
CA CYS A 123 -8.45 -16.60 13.35
C CYS A 123 -8.97 -17.50 12.23
N ASN A 124 -10.15 -18.05 12.47
CA ASN A 124 -10.92 -18.78 11.44
C ASN A 124 -11.78 -17.83 10.58
N THR A 125 -11.68 -16.54 10.81
CA THR A 125 -12.35 -15.44 10.08
C THR A 125 -11.35 -14.31 9.92
N ASP A 126 -11.61 -13.42 8.97
CA ASP A 126 -10.85 -12.19 8.72
C ASP A 126 -10.97 -11.24 9.92
N CYS A 127 -10.14 -11.45 10.90
CA CYS A 127 -10.21 -10.71 12.16
C CYS A 127 -9.08 -9.68 12.35
N THR A 128 -8.13 -9.60 11.44
CA THR A 128 -7.09 -8.58 11.45
C THR A 128 -7.45 -7.47 10.47
N GLN A 129 -7.56 -6.26 10.97
CA GLN A 129 -7.92 -5.09 10.19
C GLN A 129 -7.00 -3.92 10.51
N ALA A 130 -6.67 -3.14 9.49
CA ALA A 130 -5.93 -1.90 9.62
C ALA A 130 -6.80 -0.71 9.14
N PHE A 131 -6.76 0.38 9.89
CA PHE A 131 -7.57 1.58 9.66
C PHE A 131 -6.66 2.80 9.61
N LEU A 132 -6.88 3.70 8.64
CA LEU A 132 -6.36 5.06 8.69
C LEU A 132 -7.40 5.97 9.33
N ILE A 133 -6.98 6.70 10.35
CA ILE A 133 -7.80 7.62 11.12
C ILE A 133 -7.29 9.03 10.86
N ASP A 134 -8.20 9.95 10.54
CA ASP A 134 -7.90 11.35 10.32
C ASP A 134 -7.80 12.14 11.64
N ASN A 135 -7.44 13.42 11.54
CA ASN A 135 -7.35 14.31 12.71
C ASN A 135 -8.71 14.60 13.39
N SER A 136 -9.83 14.22 12.78
CA SER A 136 -11.16 14.29 13.41
C SER A 136 -11.49 13.04 14.22
N GLY A 137 -10.67 12.00 14.14
CA GLY A 137 -10.89 10.70 14.78
C GLY A 137 -11.78 9.77 13.95
N MET A 138 -12.02 10.08 12.67
CA MET A 138 -12.80 9.24 11.77
C MET A 138 -11.90 8.28 10.99
N ALA A 139 -12.31 7.02 10.89
CA ALA A 139 -11.69 6.07 9.98
C ALA A 139 -12.05 6.42 8.53
N ILE A 140 -11.04 6.76 7.73
CA ILE A 140 -11.20 7.17 6.32
C ILE A 140 -10.88 6.05 5.35
N HIS A 141 -10.06 5.10 5.76
CA HIS A 141 -9.73 3.89 5.00
C HIS A 141 -9.64 2.70 5.93
N ASN A 142 -10.00 1.53 5.44
CA ASN A 142 -9.78 0.28 6.13
C ASN A 142 -9.43 -0.82 5.14
N VAL A 143 -8.62 -1.77 5.59
CA VAL A 143 -8.32 -3.01 4.90
C VAL A 143 -8.27 -4.15 5.92
N GLY A 144 -8.84 -5.29 5.55
CA GLY A 144 -8.77 -6.51 6.36
C GLY A 144 -7.95 -7.58 5.65
N ASN A 145 -7.46 -8.55 6.42
CA ASN A 145 -6.83 -9.73 5.85
C ASN A 145 -7.86 -10.54 5.05
N THR A 146 -7.38 -11.16 3.98
CA THR A 146 -8.20 -12.01 3.09
C THR A 146 -7.86 -13.48 3.24
N ARG A 147 -6.77 -13.78 3.95
CA ARG A 147 -6.26 -15.13 4.14
C ARG A 147 -6.26 -15.50 5.61
N ILE A 148 -6.76 -16.69 5.89
CA ILE A 148 -6.80 -17.27 7.21
C ILE A 148 -5.53 -18.07 7.46
N GLN A 149 -4.94 -17.94 8.64
CA GLN A 149 -3.76 -18.69 9.08
C GLN A 149 -2.58 -18.61 8.10
N SER A 150 -2.35 -17.43 7.56
CA SER A 150 -1.23 -17.20 6.64
C SER A 150 -0.70 -15.77 6.76
N THR A 151 0.56 -15.59 6.38
CA THR A 151 1.16 -14.27 6.28
C THR A 151 0.61 -13.52 5.08
N GLU A 152 0.22 -12.28 5.28
CA GLU A 152 -0.28 -11.37 4.26
C GLU A 152 0.22 -9.96 4.52
N THR A 153 0.39 -9.16 3.47
CA THR A 153 0.64 -7.73 3.58
C THR A 153 -0.66 -6.98 3.33
N LEU A 154 -1.16 -6.28 4.34
CA LEU A 154 -2.27 -5.35 4.20
C LEU A 154 -1.73 -4.06 3.58
N ILE A 155 -2.32 -3.61 2.48
CA ILE A 155 -1.89 -2.41 1.76
C ILE A 155 -3.00 -1.37 1.83
N ILE A 156 -2.69 -0.20 2.37
CA ILE A 156 -3.61 0.92 2.46
C ILE A 156 -3.04 2.07 1.64
N GLU A 157 -3.71 2.40 0.54
CA GLU A 157 -3.38 3.57 -0.28
C GLU A 157 -4.08 4.80 0.31
N ASN A 158 -3.30 5.85 0.61
CA ASN A 158 -3.86 7.12 1.03
C ASN A 158 -4.11 8.02 -0.18
N SER A 159 -5.26 7.85 -0.80
CA SER A 159 -5.68 8.69 -1.94
C SER A 159 -6.29 10.04 -1.51
N SER A 160 -6.41 10.27 -0.22
CA SER A 160 -6.95 11.50 0.34
C SER A 160 -5.83 12.49 0.69
N GLU A 161 -6.08 13.78 0.53
CA GLU A 161 -5.20 14.84 1.07
C GLU A 161 -5.42 15.06 2.57
N ALA A 162 -6.17 14.17 3.23
CA ALA A 162 -6.48 14.30 4.64
C ALA A 162 -5.22 14.11 5.49
N SER A 163 -5.07 14.95 6.49
CA SER A 163 -4.04 14.76 7.51
C SER A 163 -4.41 13.57 8.38
N LEU A 164 -3.51 12.62 8.48
CA LEU A 164 -3.70 11.41 9.28
C LEU A 164 -3.25 11.63 10.71
N SER A 165 -3.98 11.05 11.65
CA SER A 165 -3.61 11.04 13.08
C SER A 165 -3.08 9.70 13.53
N GLU A 166 -3.62 8.60 13.00
CA GLU A 166 -3.33 7.25 13.51
C GLU A 166 -3.47 6.20 12.41
N LEU A 167 -2.57 5.20 12.45
CA LEU A 167 -2.82 3.88 11.90
C LEU A 167 -3.23 2.97 13.07
N ALA A 168 -4.43 2.43 13.03
CA ALA A 168 -4.94 1.50 14.01
C ALA A 168 -4.97 0.09 13.42
N ILE A 169 -4.28 -0.86 14.04
CA ILE A 169 -4.28 -2.26 13.61
C ILE A 169 -4.92 -3.09 14.70
N SER A 170 -6.08 -3.67 14.40
CA SER A 170 -6.86 -4.47 15.35
C SER A 170 -6.85 -5.93 14.93
N SER A 171 -6.76 -6.84 15.90
CA SER A 171 -6.91 -8.26 15.65
C SER A 171 -7.53 -8.97 16.85
N CYS A 172 -8.29 -10.04 16.56
CA CYS A 172 -8.79 -10.97 17.56
C CYS A 172 -7.75 -12.04 17.94
N GLU A 173 -6.93 -12.43 16.98
CA GLU A 173 -5.84 -13.41 17.17
C GLU A 173 -4.87 -13.28 15.99
N GLY A 174 -4.01 -12.28 16.03
CA GLY A 174 -3.07 -12.00 14.93
C GLY A 174 -1.71 -11.55 15.40
N GLN A 175 -0.74 -11.72 14.51
CA GLN A 175 0.62 -11.23 14.66
C GLN A 175 0.85 -10.06 13.72
N ILE A 176 1.50 -9.03 14.20
CA ILE A 176 2.01 -7.92 13.40
C ILE A 176 3.52 -8.01 13.38
N HIS A 177 4.10 -8.08 12.19
CA HIS A 177 5.55 -8.25 12.00
C HIS A 177 6.25 -6.94 11.68
N GLU A 178 5.67 -6.14 10.78
CA GLU A 178 6.31 -4.93 10.28
C GLU A 178 5.28 -3.94 9.80
N VAL A 179 5.56 -2.65 9.93
CA VAL A 179 4.80 -1.56 9.32
C VAL A 179 5.74 -0.73 8.47
N ARG A 180 5.39 -0.53 7.20
CA ARG A 180 6.11 0.32 6.25
C ARG A 180 5.26 1.51 5.85
N ILE A 181 5.78 2.72 6.00
CA ILE A 181 5.11 3.96 5.66
C ILE A 181 5.86 4.63 4.52
N TYR A 182 5.20 4.82 3.40
CA TYR A 182 5.74 5.45 2.19
C TYR A 182 5.22 6.87 2.08
N THR A 183 6.12 7.83 1.88
CA THR A 183 5.77 9.25 1.74
C THR A 183 6.15 9.80 0.37
N TYR A 184 5.53 10.89 -0.05
CA TYR A 184 6.03 11.70 -1.17
C TYR A 184 7.28 12.51 -0.76
N ASN A 185 8.08 12.86 -1.77
CA ASN A 185 9.12 13.89 -1.63
C ASN A 185 8.53 15.30 -1.63
#